data_e9a457614ba3b93f909c1b276706f086
#
_entry.id   e9a457614ba3b93f909c1b276706f086
#
_cell.length_a   1.000
_cell.length_b   1.000
_cell.length_c   1.000
_cell.angle_alpha   90.00
_cell.angle_beta   90.00
_cell.angle_gamma   90.00
#
_symmetry.space_group_name_H-M   'P 1'
#
loop_
_entity.id
_entity.type
_entity.pdbx_description
1 polymer ?
#
loop_
_entity_poly.entity_id
_entity_poly.type
_entity_poly.pdbx_seq_one_letter_code
_entity_poly.pdbx_strand_id
1 'polypeptide(L)'
;TDNNCKPDKTFSDHIKLYLVVAAFDNYIREISDSYLFLPYERKTQQELTDFLSTRFTAQQKILPSSAMGNLFGMKNDPQKGLILYCQYAFGRALMDRMPWLRLTEEGQPAGPNVLMLSGSSWADGCLQYHVNVPVKYLLEAEEWKRRKIAESKMIDLGTAIRVSGSGSEEREENLTEVIKKIMGTIEAELRSEGKLLMIVNSYSEAQTAANYLNRLLSNGKTVACMCREADEFDENMILRSEIADFSDHSADIMVAPAQAIERGYNIVDKDGHSAFGSVFFLVRPMEVPDEISSKCTKLNGYLERHCVLSGKKNAFDRAAKLRSEATRQRSLMERQGKMQLSSLDPVMKLDVTASLFVLILQIFGRLCRITDESKPAPRVYFADGAFRRSEKNTAGYDLLNELIDYLD
;
A
#
# COMPACT_ATOMS: atom_id res chain seq x y z
N THR A 1 -34.24 3.98 -10.53
CA THR A 1 -33.51 3.30 -11.60
C THR A 1 -33.28 1.87 -11.16
N ASP A 2 -34.01 0.96 -11.83
CA ASP A 2 -34.11 -0.46 -11.48
C ASP A 2 -32.78 -1.19 -11.67
N ASN A 3 -32.10 -1.51 -10.57
CA ASN A 3 -30.96 -2.39 -10.54
C ASN A 3 -31.35 -3.88 -10.33
N ASN A 4 -32.42 -4.34 -10.95
CA ASN A 4 -32.85 -5.73 -10.95
C ASN A 4 -32.47 -6.45 -12.25
N CYS A 5 -31.26 -6.26 -12.74
CA CYS A 5 -30.74 -7.11 -13.80
C CYS A 5 -30.32 -8.44 -13.16
N LYS A 6 -31.20 -9.46 -13.24
CA LYS A 6 -30.83 -10.85 -12.90
C LYS A 6 -29.68 -11.23 -13.84
N PRO A 7 -28.54 -11.71 -13.32
CA PRO A 7 -27.45 -12.15 -14.19
C PRO A 7 -27.97 -13.21 -15.15
N ASP A 8 -27.58 -13.12 -16.41
CA ASP A 8 -27.88 -14.12 -17.43
C ASP A 8 -27.44 -15.50 -16.90
N LYS A 9 -28.28 -16.50 -17.13
CA LYS A 9 -28.05 -17.89 -16.68
C LYS A 9 -26.71 -18.41 -17.20
N THR A 10 -26.35 -18.07 -18.43
CA THR A 10 -25.08 -18.42 -19.08
C THR A 10 -23.89 -17.81 -18.32
N PHE A 11 -23.99 -16.56 -17.90
CA PHE A 11 -22.96 -15.88 -17.10
C PHE A 11 -22.82 -16.53 -15.71
N SER A 12 -23.92 -16.85 -15.06
CA SER A 12 -23.92 -17.55 -13.76
C SER A 12 -23.28 -18.94 -13.86
N ASP A 13 -23.54 -19.67 -14.94
CA ASP A 13 -23.00 -21.03 -15.14
C ASP A 13 -21.50 -20.97 -15.49
N HIS A 14 -21.04 -19.98 -16.24
CA HIS A 14 -19.62 -19.73 -16.46
C HIS A 14 -18.89 -19.42 -15.15
N ILE A 15 -19.45 -18.57 -14.28
CA ILE A 15 -18.85 -18.30 -12.97
C ILE A 15 -18.73 -19.57 -12.14
N LYS A 16 -19.79 -20.39 -12.09
CA LYS A 16 -19.75 -21.68 -11.37
C LYS A 16 -18.65 -22.59 -11.90
N LEU A 17 -18.54 -22.70 -13.23
CA LEU A 17 -17.50 -23.49 -13.87
C LEU A 17 -16.10 -22.99 -13.48
N TYR A 18 -15.85 -21.68 -13.55
CA TYR A 18 -14.57 -21.11 -13.13
C TYR A 18 -14.25 -21.36 -11.66
N LEU A 19 -15.24 -21.25 -10.78
CA LEU A 19 -15.06 -21.54 -9.36
C LEU A 19 -14.72 -23.01 -9.12
N VAL A 20 -15.39 -23.93 -9.84
CA VAL A 20 -15.09 -25.37 -9.77
C VAL A 20 -13.68 -25.66 -10.28
N VAL A 21 -13.27 -25.06 -11.41
CA VAL A 21 -11.91 -25.22 -11.97
C VAL A 21 -10.86 -24.67 -11.01
N ALA A 22 -11.09 -23.50 -10.44
CA ALA A 22 -10.16 -22.90 -9.46
C ALA A 22 -10.05 -23.73 -8.17
N ALA A 23 -11.16 -24.30 -7.69
CA ALA A 23 -11.15 -25.21 -6.55
C ALA A 23 -10.39 -26.50 -6.88
N PHE A 24 -10.61 -27.06 -8.07
CA PHE A 24 -9.92 -28.25 -8.53
C PHE A 24 -8.40 -28.03 -8.68
N ASP A 25 -7.99 -26.90 -9.27
CA ASP A 25 -6.58 -26.50 -9.35
C ASP A 25 -5.93 -26.40 -7.96
N ASN A 26 -6.65 -25.84 -6.99
CA ASN A 26 -6.16 -25.77 -5.62
C ASN A 26 -6.01 -27.16 -4.97
N TYR A 27 -6.98 -28.05 -5.16
CA TYR A 27 -6.89 -29.43 -4.64
C TYR A 27 -5.74 -30.20 -5.28
N ILE A 28 -5.52 -30.05 -6.59
CA ILE A 28 -4.39 -30.70 -7.27
C ILE A 28 -3.06 -30.19 -6.71
N ARG A 29 -2.96 -28.90 -6.42
CA ARG A 29 -1.77 -28.33 -5.77
C ARG A 29 -1.56 -28.87 -4.37
N GLU A 30 -2.61 -28.99 -3.56
CA GLU A 30 -2.54 -29.59 -2.22
C GLU A 30 -2.11 -31.06 -2.29
N ILE A 31 -2.63 -31.82 -3.23
CA ILE A 31 -2.21 -33.20 -3.49
C ILE A 31 -0.76 -33.23 -3.90
N SER A 32 -0.34 -32.36 -4.82
CA SER A 32 1.06 -32.22 -5.27
C SER A 32 2.02 -31.92 -4.15
N ASP A 33 1.60 -31.07 -3.20
CA ASP A 33 2.43 -30.72 -2.04
C ASP A 33 2.48 -31.85 -0.99
N SER A 34 1.41 -32.64 -0.91
CA SER A 34 1.23 -33.66 0.14
C SER A 34 1.81 -35.03 -0.24
N TYR A 35 1.81 -35.38 -1.53
CA TYR A 35 2.23 -36.70 -1.95
C TYR A 35 3.73 -36.98 -1.71
N LEU A 36 4.56 -35.94 -1.63
CA LEU A 36 5.99 -36.05 -1.29
C LEU A 36 6.24 -36.68 0.10
N PHE A 37 5.24 -36.64 0.96
CA PHE A 37 5.30 -37.21 2.31
C PHE A 37 4.70 -38.62 2.40
N LEU A 38 4.19 -39.16 1.29
CA LEU A 38 3.66 -40.52 1.26
C LEU A 38 4.78 -41.53 1.08
N PRO A 39 4.73 -42.70 1.73
CA PRO A 39 5.76 -43.71 1.70
C PRO A 39 5.71 -44.56 0.42
N TYR A 40 5.95 -43.91 -0.73
CA TYR A 40 6.05 -44.59 -2.02
C TYR A 40 7.49 -44.92 -2.39
N GLU A 41 7.65 -45.91 -3.31
CA GLU A 41 8.96 -46.18 -3.90
C GLU A 41 9.49 -44.97 -4.65
N ARG A 42 10.79 -44.70 -4.55
CA ARG A 42 11.47 -43.52 -5.12
C ARG A 42 11.17 -43.29 -6.62
N LYS A 43 11.05 -44.36 -7.39
CA LYS A 43 10.77 -44.28 -8.83
C LYS A 43 9.39 -43.67 -9.10
N THR A 44 8.36 -44.16 -8.41
CA THR A 44 6.98 -43.65 -8.52
C THR A 44 6.87 -42.18 -8.06
N GLN A 45 7.62 -41.82 -7.01
CA GLN A 45 7.71 -40.44 -6.56
C GLN A 45 8.32 -39.53 -7.65
N GLN A 46 9.37 -39.99 -8.31
CA GLN A 46 10.05 -39.22 -9.38
C GLN A 46 9.12 -38.99 -10.57
N GLU A 47 8.50 -40.04 -11.07
CA GLU A 47 7.57 -39.95 -12.21
C GLU A 47 6.37 -39.02 -11.92
N LEU A 48 5.83 -39.08 -10.72
CA LEU A 48 4.73 -38.21 -10.29
C LEU A 48 5.20 -36.77 -10.10
N THR A 49 6.43 -36.56 -9.56
CA THR A 49 7.05 -35.23 -9.43
C THR A 49 7.25 -34.58 -10.79
N ASP A 50 7.78 -35.34 -11.74
CA ASP A 50 8.02 -34.85 -13.10
C ASP A 50 6.71 -34.51 -13.82
N PHE A 51 5.67 -35.34 -13.65
CA PHE A 51 4.35 -35.08 -14.19
C PHE A 51 3.71 -33.81 -13.58
N LEU A 52 3.77 -33.66 -12.28
CA LEU A 52 3.20 -32.50 -11.57
C LEU A 52 4.00 -31.23 -11.79
N SER A 53 5.33 -31.32 -11.82
CA SER A 53 6.21 -30.16 -12.05
C SER A 53 6.13 -29.59 -13.47
N THR A 54 5.90 -30.45 -14.47
CA THR A 54 5.74 -30.06 -15.88
C THR A 54 4.40 -29.37 -16.14
N ARG A 55 3.37 -29.70 -15.38
CA ARG A 55 2.02 -29.17 -15.59
C ARG A 55 1.62 -28.07 -14.63
N PHE A 56 2.13 -28.14 -13.44
CA PHE A 56 1.86 -27.20 -12.38
C PHE A 56 3.22 -26.79 -11.87
N THR A 57 3.73 -25.62 -12.25
CA THR A 57 4.94 -25.06 -11.66
C THR A 57 4.78 -25.10 -10.13
N ALA A 58 5.07 -26.27 -9.56
CA ALA A 58 5.05 -26.51 -8.14
C ALA A 58 6.22 -25.73 -7.55
N GLN A 59 5.99 -24.46 -7.31
CA GLN A 59 6.78 -23.77 -6.32
C GLN A 59 6.54 -24.54 -5.03
N GLN A 60 7.55 -25.27 -4.57
CA GLN A 60 7.52 -25.88 -3.25
C GLN A 60 7.09 -24.78 -2.27
N LYS A 61 5.91 -24.95 -1.69
CA LYS A 61 5.43 -24.01 -0.67
C LYS A 61 6.36 -24.19 0.53
N ILE A 62 7.31 -23.30 0.68
CA ILE A 62 8.17 -23.25 1.86
C ILE A 62 7.32 -22.94 3.10
N LEU A 63 6.17 -22.30 2.89
CA LEU A 63 5.29 -21.83 3.95
C LEU A 63 4.02 -22.68 4.02
N PRO A 64 3.57 -23.06 5.22
CA PRO A 64 2.32 -23.80 5.40
C PRO A 64 1.12 -22.97 4.92
N SER A 65 0.04 -23.64 4.53
CA SER A 65 -1.21 -22.96 4.22
C SER A 65 -1.70 -22.15 5.42
N SER A 66 -2.24 -20.94 5.17
CA SER A 66 -2.81 -20.13 6.24
C SER A 66 -4.00 -20.83 6.88
N ALA A 67 -4.04 -20.83 8.23
CA ALA A 67 -5.20 -21.33 8.99
C ALA A 67 -6.48 -20.53 8.68
N MET A 68 -6.34 -19.29 8.24
CA MET A 68 -7.44 -18.45 7.76
C MET A 68 -7.97 -18.89 6.39
N GLY A 69 -7.17 -19.62 5.61
CA GLY A 69 -7.47 -20.02 4.23
C GLY A 69 -7.00 -18.99 3.20
N ASN A 70 -7.46 -19.17 1.97
CA ASN A 70 -7.14 -18.27 0.86
C ASN A 70 -8.27 -17.25 0.67
N LEU A 71 -7.91 -16.03 0.28
CA LEU A 71 -8.87 -15.02 -0.11
C LEU A 71 -9.09 -15.08 -1.62
N PHE A 72 -10.32 -15.33 -2.02
CA PHE A 72 -10.73 -15.28 -3.42
C PHE A 72 -11.44 -13.97 -3.72
N GLY A 73 -11.16 -13.42 -4.88
CA GLY A 73 -11.82 -12.24 -5.39
C GLY A 73 -12.12 -12.38 -6.87
N MET A 74 -13.05 -11.55 -7.35
CA MET A 74 -13.50 -11.52 -8.73
C MET A 74 -13.60 -10.07 -9.17
N LYS A 75 -13.01 -9.75 -10.33
CA LYS A 75 -13.10 -8.42 -10.95
C LYS A 75 -13.51 -8.56 -12.40
N ASN A 76 -14.47 -7.77 -12.83
CA ASN A 76 -14.77 -7.63 -14.25
C ASN A 76 -13.90 -6.48 -14.81
N ASP A 77 -12.97 -6.84 -15.68
CA ASP A 77 -12.12 -5.89 -16.40
C ASP A 77 -12.70 -5.66 -17.79
N PRO A 78 -12.92 -4.40 -18.23
CA PRO A 78 -13.53 -4.12 -19.53
C PRO A 78 -12.76 -4.67 -20.72
N GLN A 79 -11.43 -4.84 -20.61
CA GLN A 79 -10.57 -5.32 -21.70
C GLN A 79 -10.26 -6.82 -21.57
N LYS A 80 -10.08 -7.31 -20.35
CA LYS A 80 -9.63 -8.68 -20.07
C LYS A 80 -10.79 -9.63 -19.68
N GLY A 81 -11.99 -9.08 -19.50
CA GLY A 81 -13.14 -9.86 -19.02
C GLY A 81 -13.06 -10.18 -17.53
N LEU A 82 -13.59 -11.32 -17.14
CA LEU A 82 -13.63 -11.75 -15.75
C LEU A 82 -12.26 -12.25 -15.28
N ILE A 83 -11.70 -11.55 -14.29
CA ILE A 83 -10.44 -11.91 -13.64
C ILE A 83 -10.75 -12.51 -12.26
N LEU A 84 -10.24 -13.72 -12.01
CA LEU A 84 -10.31 -14.36 -10.70
C LEU A 84 -8.97 -14.18 -9.98
N TYR A 85 -9.04 -13.81 -8.72
CA TYR A 85 -7.88 -13.69 -7.85
C TYR A 85 -7.91 -14.76 -6.77
N CYS A 86 -6.75 -15.36 -6.51
CA CYS A 86 -6.53 -16.17 -5.32
C CYS A 86 -5.31 -15.61 -4.60
N GLN A 87 -5.52 -15.09 -3.40
CA GLN A 87 -4.46 -14.54 -2.57
C GLN A 87 -4.27 -15.42 -1.34
N TYR A 88 -3.05 -15.89 -1.13
CA TYR A 88 -2.69 -16.58 0.09
C TYR A 88 -2.68 -15.60 1.27
N ALA A 89 -3.34 -16.00 2.34
CA ALA A 89 -3.54 -15.14 3.50
C ALA A 89 -2.39 -15.28 4.50
N PHE A 90 -1.19 -14.82 4.12
CA PHE A 90 -0.06 -14.68 5.03
C PHE A 90 0.09 -13.23 5.46
N GLY A 91 0.29 -13.00 6.74
CA GLY A 91 0.62 -11.70 7.32
C GLY A 91 2.07 -11.61 7.74
N ARG A 92 2.48 -10.42 8.19
CA ARG A 92 3.83 -10.19 8.73
C ARG A 92 4.15 -11.02 9.96
N ALA A 93 3.14 -11.38 10.74
CA ALA A 93 3.24 -12.30 11.87
C ALA A 93 3.90 -13.63 11.52
N LEU A 94 3.84 -14.07 10.27
CA LEU A 94 4.53 -15.27 9.85
C LEU A 94 6.05 -15.11 9.98
N MET A 95 6.61 -13.94 9.70
CA MET A 95 8.05 -13.69 9.86
C MET A 95 8.48 -13.82 11.32
N ASP A 96 7.64 -13.39 12.26
CA ASP A 96 7.89 -13.52 13.68
C ASP A 96 7.86 -14.98 14.14
N ARG A 97 7.15 -15.84 13.41
CA ARG A 97 6.98 -17.26 13.70
C ARG A 97 7.98 -18.16 12.99
N MET A 98 8.79 -17.66 12.06
CA MET A 98 9.80 -18.45 11.35
C MET A 98 10.76 -19.21 12.26
N PRO A 99 11.28 -18.67 13.37
CA PRO A 99 12.10 -19.44 14.31
C PRO A 99 11.39 -20.65 14.90
N TRP A 100 10.06 -20.62 15.00
CA TRP A 100 9.21 -21.69 15.55
C TRP A 100 8.78 -22.75 14.53
N LEU A 101 9.18 -22.63 13.26
CA LEU A 101 8.92 -23.65 12.24
C LEU A 101 9.66 -24.95 12.52
N ARG A 102 10.71 -24.90 13.33
CA ARG A 102 11.43 -26.05 13.83
C ARG A 102 11.68 -25.87 15.33
N LEU A 103 11.57 -26.96 16.08
CA LEU A 103 11.85 -26.97 17.50
C LEU A 103 13.01 -27.90 17.80
N THR A 104 13.78 -27.60 18.84
CA THR A 104 14.72 -28.56 19.48
C THR A 104 13.94 -29.67 20.22
N GLU A 105 14.65 -30.67 20.70
CA GLU A 105 14.05 -31.71 21.53
C GLU A 105 13.43 -31.15 22.82
N GLU A 106 13.99 -30.04 23.34
CA GLU A 106 13.48 -29.33 24.52
C GLU A 106 12.34 -28.32 24.18
N GLY A 107 11.86 -28.29 22.92
CA GLY A 107 10.79 -27.42 22.50
C GLY A 107 11.16 -25.95 22.26
N GLN A 108 12.46 -25.64 22.16
CA GLN A 108 12.94 -24.30 21.86
C GLN A 108 12.94 -24.04 20.35
N PRO A 109 12.74 -22.79 19.91
CA PRO A 109 12.78 -22.45 18.49
C PRO A 109 14.15 -22.74 17.89
N ALA A 110 14.18 -23.50 16.80
CA ALA A 110 15.38 -23.91 16.06
C ALA A 110 15.25 -23.66 14.55
N GLY A 111 14.23 -22.93 14.13
CA GLY A 111 14.05 -22.50 12.74
C GLY A 111 14.97 -21.34 12.36
N PRO A 112 14.81 -20.76 11.16
CA PRO A 112 15.65 -19.68 10.67
C PRO A 112 15.57 -18.45 11.58
N ASN A 113 16.71 -17.79 11.78
CA ASN A 113 16.73 -16.46 12.37
C ASN A 113 16.18 -15.44 11.37
N VAL A 114 15.40 -14.47 11.86
CA VAL A 114 14.83 -13.41 11.07
C VAL A 114 15.41 -12.08 11.53
N LEU A 115 16.03 -11.35 10.59
CA LEU A 115 16.47 -9.98 10.79
C LEU A 115 15.57 -9.08 9.95
N MET A 116 14.76 -8.24 10.59
CA MET A 116 13.91 -7.28 9.95
C MET A 116 14.53 -5.89 10.02
N LEU A 117 14.77 -5.30 8.84
CA LEU A 117 15.29 -3.94 8.70
C LEU A 117 14.18 -3.05 8.15
N SER A 118 13.73 -2.07 8.91
CA SER A 118 12.66 -1.18 8.47
C SER A 118 12.61 0.10 9.30
N GLY A 119 12.47 1.24 8.64
CA GLY A 119 12.18 2.52 9.28
C GLY A 119 10.69 2.82 9.51
N SER A 120 9.78 1.98 9.00
CA SER A 120 8.33 2.25 9.02
C SER A 120 7.45 1.07 9.42
N SER A 121 8.05 -0.01 9.94
CA SER A 121 7.30 -1.21 10.36
C SER A 121 6.87 -1.19 11.82
N TRP A 122 7.21 -0.16 12.57
CA TRP A 122 6.71 0.08 13.92
C TRP A 122 5.66 1.19 13.86
N ALA A 123 4.42 0.81 13.55
CA ALA A 123 3.28 1.73 13.43
C ALA A 123 2.10 1.11 14.18
N ASP A 124 1.97 1.42 15.45
CA ASP A 124 0.89 0.87 16.28
C ASP A 124 -0.48 1.29 15.71
N GLY A 125 -1.43 0.37 15.75
CA GLY A 125 -2.74 0.56 15.12
C GLY A 125 -2.79 0.16 13.63
N CYS A 126 -1.68 0.15 12.90
CA CYS A 126 -1.65 -0.25 11.51
C CYS A 126 -1.70 -1.76 11.36
N LEU A 127 -2.80 -2.29 10.81
CA LEU A 127 -2.97 -3.73 10.63
C LEU A 127 -2.07 -4.30 9.52
N GLN A 128 -1.71 -3.47 8.56
CA GLN A 128 -0.93 -3.90 7.40
C GLN A 128 0.58 -3.84 7.62
N TYR A 129 1.08 -2.81 8.30
CA TYR A 129 2.52 -2.50 8.33
C TYR A 129 3.18 -2.78 9.67
N HIS A 130 2.44 -2.76 10.76
CA HIS A 130 3.01 -2.98 12.08
C HIS A 130 3.57 -4.38 12.25
N VAL A 131 4.79 -4.48 12.77
CA VAL A 131 5.45 -5.73 13.17
C VAL A 131 5.47 -5.77 14.69
N ASN A 132 4.81 -6.76 15.27
CA ASN A 132 4.63 -6.87 16.72
C ASN A 132 5.85 -7.55 17.39
N VAL A 133 7.06 -7.09 17.03
CA VAL A 133 8.31 -7.57 17.63
C VAL A 133 9.05 -6.38 18.23
N PRO A 134 9.56 -6.49 19.46
CA PRO A 134 10.32 -5.41 20.06
C PRO A 134 11.52 -5.00 19.21
N VAL A 135 11.71 -3.70 19.02
CA VAL A 135 12.91 -3.16 18.37
C VAL A 135 14.13 -3.53 19.21
N LYS A 136 15.08 -4.26 18.62
CA LYS A 136 16.33 -4.68 19.27
C LYS A 136 17.45 -3.68 19.07
N TYR A 137 17.51 -3.11 17.87
CA TYR A 137 18.56 -2.18 17.47
C TYR A 137 17.94 -1.00 16.76
N LEU A 138 18.33 0.21 17.15
CA LEU A 138 17.99 1.45 16.49
C LEU A 138 19.25 1.98 15.80
N LEU A 139 19.22 2.06 14.46
CA LEU A 139 20.26 2.72 13.70
C LEU A 139 19.82 4.18 13.49
N GLU A 140 20.55 5.08 14.09
CA GLU A 140 20.32 6.51 13.93
C GLU A 140 21.25 7.08 12.85
N ALA A 141 20.75 8.08 12.13
CA ALA A 141 21.57 8.86 11.23
C ALA A 141 22.59 9.68 12.02
N GLU A 142 23.63 10.16 11.34
CA GLU A 142 24.61 11.11 11.89
C GLU A 142 23.89 12.31 12.51
N GLU A 143 24.46 12.87 13.59
CA GLU A 143 23.83 13.94 14.37
C GLU A 143 23.45 15.16 13.53
N TRP A 144 24.31 15.57 12.61
CA TRP A 144 24.02 16.68 11.71
C TRP A 144 22.84 16.40 10.80
N LYS A 145 22.70 15.17 10.29
CA LYS A 145 21.53 14.74 9.49
C LYS A 145 20.24 14.76 10.29
N ARG A 146 20.31 14.26 11.54
CA ARG A 146 19.15 14.29 12.45
C ARG A 146 18.69 15.71 12.72
N ARG A 147 19.63 16.63 13.01
CA ARG A 147 19.32 18.06 13.18
C ARG A 147 18.69 18.66 11.94
N LYS A 148 19.25 18.35 10.76
CA LYS A 148 18.72 18.83 9.49
C LYS A 148 17.33 18.32 9.19
N ILE A 149 17.04 17.04 9.47
CA ILE A 149 15.71 16.47 9.33
C ILE A 149 14.72 17.08 10.33
N ALA A 150 15.16 17.37 11.56
CA ALA A 150 14.34 18.06 12.55
C ALA A 150 13.98 19.50 12.18
N GLU A 151 14.74 20.16 11.29
CA GLU A 151 14.38 21.46 10.70
C GLU A 151 13.28 21.36 9.64
N SER A 152 12.87 20.15 9.22
CA SER A 152 11.82 19.93 8.23
C SER A 152 10.49 20.49 8.72
N LYS A 153 9.67 20.96 7.77
CA LYS A 153 8.37 21.54 8.11
C LYS A 153 7.25 20.79 7.44
N MET A 154 6.22 20.49 8.22
CA MET A 154 4.93 20.03 7.72
C MET A 154 3.92 21.19 7.77
N ILE A 155 3.41 21.57 6.60
CA ILE A 155 2.69 22.83 6.42
C ILE A 155 1.29 22.54 5.86
N ASP A 156 0.27 22.88 6.61
CA ASP A 156 -1.09 22.92 6.11
C ASP A 156 -1.34 24.21 5.30
N LEU A 157 -1.65 24.08 4.01
CA LEU A 157 -1.91 25.21 3.13
C LEU A 157 -3.30 25.83 3.30
N GLY A 158 -4.10 25.31 4.17
CA GLY A 158 -5.34 25.97 4.57
C GLY A 158 -6.45 25.93 3.53
N THR A 159 -6.40 25.08 2.51
CA THR A 159 -7.50 25.01 1.54
C THR A 159 -8.72 24.34 2.17
N ALA A 160 -9.92 24.89 1.93
CA ALA A 160 -11.16 24.27 2.37
C ALA A 160 -11.71 23.26 1.36
N ILE A 161 -11.04 23.14 0.19
CA ILE A 161 -11.48 22.28 -0.91
C ILE A 161 -11.09 20.85 -0.63
N ARG A 162 -12.04 19.95 -0.75
CA ARG A 162 -11.82 18.51 -0.59
C ARG A 162 -11.78 17.83 -1.94
N VAL A 163 -10.63 17.27 -2.28
CA VAL A 163 -10.47 16.40 -3.45
C VAL A 163 -10.76 14.96 -3.05
N SER A 164 -10.12 14.48 -1.98
CA SER A 164 -10.38 13.14 -1.45
C SER A 164 -11.76 13.07 -0.80
N GLY A 165 -12.57 12.13 -1.27
CA GLY A 165 -13.94 11.91 -0.77
C GLY A 165 -15.01 12.75 -1.47
N SER A 166 -14.70 13.56 -2.48
CA SER A 166 -15.66 14.18 -3.39
C SER A 166 -16.19 13.17 -4.43
N GLY A 167 -17.31 13.49 -5.05
CA GLY A 167 -17.86 12.73 -6.16
C GLY A 167 -16.90 12.67 -7.35
N SER A 168 -17.04 11.67 -8.22
CA SER A 168 -16.16 11.50 -9.38
C SER A 168 -16.18 12.69 -10.34
N GLU A 169 -17.32 13.33 -10.51
CA GLU A 169 -17.50 14.48 -11.40
C GLU A 169 -16.87 15.76 -10.83
N GLU A 170 -16.93 15.96 -9.53
CA GLU A 170 -16.38 17.15 -8.86
C GLU A 170 -14.87 17.03 -8.57
N ARG A 171 -14.33 15.85 -8.63
CA ARG A 171 -12.98 15.56 -8.14
C ARG A 171 -11.89 16.22 -8.97
N GLU A 172 -12.06 16.23 -10.27
CA GLU A 172 -11.13 16.87 -11.21
C GLU A 172 -11.17 18.39 -11.07
N GLU A 173 -12.37 18.98 -10.96
CA GLU A 173 -12.56 20.39 -10.73
C GLU A 173 -11.93 20.82 -9.40
N ASN A 174 -12.22 20.08 -8.31
CA ASN A 174 -11.65 20.35 -6.99
C ASN A 174 -10.12 20.27 -7.00
N LEU A 175 -9.52 19.31 -7.73
CA LEU A 175 -8.08 19.17 -7.86
C LEU A 175 -7.47 20.41 -8.54
N THR A 176 -8.04 20.85 -9.64
CA THR A 176 -7.55 22.04 -10.36
C THR A 176 -7.74 23.31 -9.54
N GLU A 177 -8.81 23.42 -8.78
CA GLU A 177 -9.04 24.57 -7.88
C GLU A 177 -8.07 24.59 -6.70
N VAL A 178 -7.74 23.44 -6.11
CA VAL A 178 -6.67 23.32 -5.11
C VAL A 178 -5.36 23.82 -5.67
N ILE A 179 -4.93 23.32 -6.84
CA ILE A 179 -3.69 23.73 -7.50
C ILE A 179 -3.67 25.24 -7.70
N LYS A 180 -4.77 25.82 -8.24
CA LYS A 180 -4.89 27.27 -8.45
C LYS A 180 -4.68 28.06 -7.15
N LYS A 181 -5.26 27.62 -6.03
CA LYS A 181 -5.14 28.31 -4.74
C LYS A 181 -3.72 28.30 -4.18
N ILE A 182 -2.97 27.24 -4.43
CA ILE A 182 -1.62 27.08 -3.87
C ILE A 182 -0.49 27.50 -4.84
N MET A 183 -0.81 28.02 -6.02
CA MET A 183 0.17 28.39 -7.05
C MET A 183 1.28 29.29 -6.51
N GLY A 184 0.95 30.27 -5.70
CA GLY A 184 1.96 31.16 -5.09
C GLY A 184 3.01 30.42 -4.25
N THR A 185 2.58 29.37 -3.53
CA THR A 185 3.49 28.50 -2.76
C THR A 185 4.32 27.61 -3.68
N ILE A 186 3.72 27.04 -4.74
CA ILE A 186 4.44 26.26 -5.75
C ILE A 186 5.53 27.09 -6.40
N GLU A 187 5.22 28.30 -6.85
CA GLU A 187 6.19 29.21 -7.46
C GLU A 187 7.30 29.63 -6.47
N ALA A 188 6.98 29.83 -5.20
CA ALA A 188 7.97 30.12 -4.17
C ALA A 188 8.94 28.94 -3.99
N GLU A 189 8.42 27.70 -3.97
CA GLU A 189 9.24 26.51 -3.85
C GLU A 189 10.10 26.24 -5.10
N LEU A 190 9.61 26.53 -6.28
CA LEU A 190 10.39 26.41 -7.52
C LEU A 190 11.58 27.37 -7.62
N ARG A 191 11.65 28.38 -6.76
CA ARG A 191 12.81 29.28 -6.64
C ARG A 191 13.86 28.74 -5.68
N SER A 192 13.52 27.76 -4.86
CA SER A 192 14.46 27.09 -3.97
C SER A 192 15.21 25.97 -4.70
N GLU A 193 16.23 25.42 -4.08
CA GLU A 193 16.94 24.28 -4.63
C GLU A 193 16.09 22.99 -4.57
N GLY A 194 16.19 22.18 -5.61
CA GLY A 194 15.53 20.88 -5.73
C GLY A 194 14.24 20.92 -6.55
N LYS A 195 13.87 19.76 -7.04
CA LYS A 195 12.62 19.57 -7.77
C LYS A 195 11.45 19.38 -6.81
N LEU A 196 10.23 19.53 -7.31
CA LEU A 196 9.02 19.34 -6.52
C LEU A 196 8.38 17.97 -6.80
N LEU A 197 7.92 17.32 -5.76
CA LEU A 197 7.09 16.12 -5.85
C LEU A 197 5.65 16.48 -5.51
N MET A 198 4.71 16.12 -6.37
CA MET A 198 3.28 16.30 -6.14
C MET A 198 2.57 14.96 -6.08
N ILE A 199 1.78 14.76 -5.04
CA ILE A 199 1.13 13.49 -4.73
C ILE A 199 -0.37 13.57 -4.97
N VAL A 200 -0.85 12.60 -5.72
CA VAL A 200 -2.26 12.35 -6.03
C VAL A 200 -2.61 10.86 -5.78
N ASN A 201 -3.85 10.43 -6.05
CA ASN A 201 -4.25 9.04 -5.80
C ASN A 201 -4.26 8.13 -7.05
N SER A 202 -4.31 8.70 -8.25
CA SER A 202 -4.40 7.93 -9.50
C SER A 202 -3.54 8.51 -10.61
N TYR A 203 -3.25 7.71 -11.62
CA TYR A 203 -2.54 8.17 -12.82
C TYR A 203 -3.35 9.19 -13.63
N SER A 204 -4.68 9.06 -13.65
CA SER A 204 -5.56 10.06 -14.27
C SER A 204 -5.47 11.41 -13.57
N GLU A 205 -5.50 11.42 -12.22
CA GLU A 205 -5.29 12.66 -11.45
C GLU A 205 -3.90 13.24 -11.68
N ALA A 206 -2.86 12.39 -11.83
CA ALA A 206 -1.51 12.86 -12.12
C ALA A 206 -1.46 13.58 -13.47
N GLN A 207 -2.09 13.03 -14.49
CA GLN A 207 -2.16 13.64 -15.81
C GLN A 207 -2.97 14.94 -15.79
N THR A 208 -4.14 14.96 -15.14
CA THR A 208 -4.95 16.17 -14.98
C THR A 208 -4.17 17.27 -14.29
N ALA A 209 -3.51 16.96 -13.17
CA ALA A 209 -2.72 17.93 -12.40
C ALA A 209 -1.52 18.46 -13.22
N ALA A 210 -0.77 17.57 -13.88
CA ALA A 210 0.37 17.96 -14.71
C ALA A 210 -0.03 18.85 -15.88
N ASN A 211 -1.10 18.48 -16.60
CA ASN A 211 -1.64 19.29 -17.70
C ASN A 211 -2.11 20.67 -17.24
N TYR A 212 -2.73 20.74 -16.07
CA TYR A 212 -3.19 22.00 -15.52
C TYR A 212 -2.03 22.88 -15.04
N LEU A 213 -1.05 22.32 -14.37
CA LEU A 213 0.15 23.00 -13.94
C LEU A 213 0.97 23.54 -15.13
N ASN A 214 1.17 22.75 -16.18
CA ASN A 214 1.87 23.19 -17.39
C ASN A 214 1.21 24.39 -18.09
N ARG A 215 -0.12 24.56 -17.92
CA ARG A 215 -0.84 25.74 -18.42
C ARG A 215 -0.67 26.98 -17.55
N LEU A 216 -0.48 26.79 -16.25
CA LEU A 216 -0.35 27.88 -15.28
C LEU A 216 1.08 28.38 -15.11
N LEU A 217 2.04 27.47 -15.21
CA LEU A 217 3.44 27.79 -15.02
C LEU A 217 3.96 28.62 -16.18
N SER A 218 4.60 29.70 -15.84
CA SER A 218 5.34 30.58 -16.75
C SER A 218 6.85 30.37 -16.53
N ASN A 219 7.68 30.98 -17.36
CA ASN A 219 9.14 31.00 -17.21
C ASN A 219 9.89 29.69 -17.53
N GLY A 220 9.37 28.87 -18.44
CA GLY A 220 10.06 27.66 -18.91
C GLY A 220 10.13 26.52 -17.91
N LYS A 221 9.38 26.58 -16.81
CA LYS A 221 9.22 25.46 -15.88
C LYS A 221 8.28 24.42 -16.43
N THR A 222 8.65 23.15 -16.28
CA THR A 222 7.90 22.03 -16.87
C THR A 222 7.50 21.01 -15.80
N VAL A 223 6.41 20.32 -16.09
CA VAL A 223 5.82 19.32 -15.20
C VAL A 223 5.73 17.99 -15.94
N ALA A 224 6.21 16.94 -15.33
CA ALA A 224 6.02 15.59 -15.83
C ALA A 224 5.09 14.78 -14.92
N CYS A 225 4.29 13.90 -15.49
CA CYS A 225 3.46 12.97 -14.75
C CYS A 225 3.94 11.53 -14.89
N MET A 226 3.80 10.77 -13.81
CA MET A 226 4.09 9.35 -13.83
C MET A 226 2.99 8.59 -14.59
N CYS A 227 3.38 7.66 -15.48
CA CYS A 227 2.49 6.73 -16.17
C CYS A 227 2.90 5.27 -15.96
N ARG A 228 2.00 4.32 -16.27
CA ARG A 228 2.28 2.87 -16.15
C ARG A 228 2.98 2.30 -17.37
N GLU A 229 2.42 2.61 -18.52
CA GLU A 229 2.85 2.11 -19.83
C GLU A 229 2.73 3.29 -20.80
N ALA A 230 3.64 3.39 -21.72
CA ALA A 230 3.59 4.43 -22.75
C ALA A 230 2.88 3.86 -23.97
N ASP A 231 1.59 4.13 -24.10
CA ASP A 231 0.88 3.92 -25.37
C ASP A 231 1.19 5.03 -26.38
N GLU A 232 1.51 6.25 -25.90
CA GLU A 232 2.04 7.36 -26.68
C GLU A 232 3.07 8.10 -25.81
N PHE A 233 4.32 8.22 -26.32
CA PHE A 233 5.40 8.90 -25.62
C PHE A 233 5.18 10.42 -25.72
N ASP A 234 4.67 11.01 -24.66
CA ASP A 234 4.68 12.45 -24.44
C ASP A 234 5.93 12.81 -23.61
N GLU A 235 6.70 13.80 -24.02
CA GLU A 235 7.91 14.29 -23.31
C GLU A 235 7.61 14.68 -21.85
N ASN A 236 6.36 14.90 -21.50
CA ASN A 236 5.89 15.21 -20.15
C ASN A 236 5.46 13.95 -19.36
N MET A 237 5.67 12.75 -19.89
CA MET A 237 5.36 11.49 -19.21
C MET A 237 6.64 10.76 -18.81
N ILE A 238 6.62 10.19 -17.61
CA ILE A 238 7.71 9.38 -17.07
C ILE A 238 7.16 7.99 -16.77
N LEU A 239 7.78 6.99 -17.36
CA LEU A 239 7.45 5.60 -17.05
C LEU A 239 7.79 5.29 -15.60
N ARG A 240 6.95 4.50 -14.95
CA ARG A 240 7.21 4.02 -13.61
C ARG A 240 8.57 3.33 -13.46
N SER A 241 9.04 2.64 -14.50
CA SER A 241 10.36 1.99 -14.55
C SER A 241 11.54 2.95 -14.55
N GLU A 242 11.36 4.18 -15.03
CA GLU A 242 12.39 5.19 -15.25
C GLU A 242 12.44 6.25 -14.15
N ILE A 243 11.57 6.15 -13.17
CA ILE A 243 11.40 7.17 -12.12
C ILE A 243 12.68 7.39 -11.28
N ALA A 244 13.55 6.38 -11.19
CA ALA A 244 14.80 6.50 -10.45
C ALA A 244 15.73 7.55 -11.08
N ASP A 245 15.64 7.75 -12.40
CA ASP A 245 16.45 8.67 -13.18
C ASP A 245 15.83 10.08 -13.27
N PHE A 246 14.77 10.35 -12.51
CA PHE A 246 14.09 11.66 -12.53
C PHE A 246 15.00 12.83 -12.15
N SER A 247 16.06 12.60 -11.39
CA SER A 247 17.04 13.65 -11.07
C SER A 247 17.61 14.28 -12.33
N ASP A 248 17.86 13.48 -13.37
CA ASP A 248 18.44 13.91 -14.65
C ASP A 248 17.37 14.35 -15.68
N HIS A 249 16.09 14.18 -15.37
CA HIS A 249 14.98 14.60 -16.24
C HIS A 249 14.87 16.13 -16.29
N SER A 250 14.44 16.71 -17.42
CA SER A 250 14.31 18.15 -17.62
C SER A 250 13.21 18.81 -16.77
N ALA A 251 12.16 18.06 -16.38
CA ALA A 251 11.05 18.60 -15.60
C ALA A 251 11.43 19.03 -14.20
N ASP A 252 10.85 20.14 -13.75
CA ASP A 252 11.04 20.72 -12.42
C ASP A 252 10.07 20.11 -11.38
N ILE A 253 8.93 19.63 -11.85
CA ILE A 253 7.87 19.05 -11.02
C ILE A 253 7.54 17.64 -11.52
N MET A 254 7.42 16.69 -10.61
CA MET A 254 6.87 15.37 -10.88
C MET A 254 5.53 15.21 -10.16
N VAL A 255 4.50 14.81 -10.90
CA VAL A 255 3.20 14.42 -10.33
C VAL A 255 3.07 12.91 -10.35
N ALA A 256 2.83 12.30 -9.20
CA ALA A 256 2.79 10.85 -9.07
C ALA A 256 1.69 10.37 -8.12
N PRO A 257 1.08 9.18 -8.40
CA PRO A 257 0.21 8.53 -7.44
C PRO A 257 0.97 8.08 -6.19
N ALA A 258 0.39 8.34 -5.01
CA ALA A 258 1.01 8.03 -3.71
C ALA A 258 1.51 6.58 -3.64
N GLN A 259 0.68 5.61 -3.98
CA GLN A 259 1.03 4.20 -3.92
C GLN A 259 2.05 3.75 -4.97
N ALA A 260 2.16 4.48 -6.08
CA ALA A 260 3.15 4.16 -7.10
C ALA A 260 4.56 4.57 -6.68
N ILE A 261 4.68 5.59 -5.81
CA ILE A 261 5.96 6.15 -5.37
C ILE A 261 6.33 5.78 -3.93
N GLU A 262 5.42 5.24 -3.13
CA GLU A 262 5.70 4.99 -1.70
C GLU A 262 6.89 4.06 -1.46
N ARG A 263 7.13 3.06 -2.32
CA ARG A 263 8.17 2.04 -2.15
C ARG A 263 8.94 1.74 -3.43
N GLY A 264 10.17 1.24 -3.26
CA GLY A 264 10.95 0.61 -4.33
C GLY A 264 11.85 1.52 -5.14
N TYR A 265 11.80 2.86 -4.97
CA TYR A 265 12.60 3.77 -5.79
C TYR A 265 13.60 4.59 -4.98
N ASN A 266 14.77 4.79 -5.55
CA ASN A 266 15.80 5.66 -5.01
C ASN A 266 15.98 6.84 -5.98
N ILE A 267 15.23 7.93 -5.75
CA ILE A 267 15.23 9.10 -6.64
C ILE A 267 16.21 10.11 -6.07
N VAL A 268 17.46 9.96 -6.46
CA VAL A 268 18.58 10.77 -5.97
C VAL A 268 19.42 11.28 -7.14
N ASP A 269 20.14 12.37 -6.90
CA ASP A 269 21.16 12.86 -7.83
C ASP A 269 22.45 12.01 -7.76
N LYS A 270 23.47 12.41 -8.51
CA LYS A 270 24.77 11.73 -8.62
C LYS A 270 25.52 11.68 -7.28
N ASP A 271 25.25 12.61 -6.39
CA ASP A 271 25.85 12.69 -5.06
C ASP A 271 25.05 11.93 -4.01
N GLY A 272 23.97 11.27 -4.41
CA GLY A 272 23.08 10.52 -3.53
C GLY A 272 22.12 11.40 -2.73
N HIS A 273 22.01 12.68 -3.07
CA HIS A 273 21.06 13.62 -2.49
C HIS A 273 19.68 13.44 -3.11
N SER A 274 18.62 13.70 -2.33
CA SER A 274 17.25 13.65 -2.85
C SER A 274 17.09 14.60 -4.03
N ALA A 275 16.49 14.13 -5.12
CA ALA A 275 16.10 14.97 -6.23
C ALA A 275 15.03 16.02 -5.84
N PHE A 276 14.27 15.75 -4.79
CA PHE A 276 13.16 16.59 -4.34
C PHE A 276 13.52 17.41 -3.10
N GLY A 277 13.28 18.72 -3.15
CA GLY A 277 13.36 19.62 -1.99
C GLY A 277 12.06 19.72 -1.21
N SER A 278 10.93 19.52 -1.89
CA SER A 278 9.59 19.64 -1.28
C SER A 278 8.62 18.63 -1.86
N VAL A 279 7.62 18.25 -1.05
CA VAL A 279 6.48 17.42 -1.49
C VAL A 279 5.15 18.10 -1.18
N PHE A 280 4.24 18.08 -2.14
CA PHE A 280 2.88 18.57 -2.01
C PHE A 280 1.89 17.42 -2.09
N PHE A 281 1.15 17.16 -1.04
CA PHE A 281 0.00 16.27 -1.07
C PHE A 281 -1.21 17.06 -1.60
N LEU A 282 -1.40 17.02 -2.93
CA LEU A 282 -2.53 17.67 -3.60
C LEU A 282 -3.84 16.98 -3.25
N VAL A 283 -3.78 15.68 -3.00
CA VAL A 283 -4.91 14.84 -2.61
C VAL A 283 -4.50 14.03 -1.39
N ARG A 284 -5.38 13.93 -0.39
CA ARG A 284 -5.15 13.02 0.73
C ARG A 284 -5.07 11.59 0.22
N PRO A 285 -3.95 10.88 0.43
CA PRO A 285 -3.80 9.52 -0.05
C PRO A 285 -4.92 8.61 0.46
N MET A 286 -5.35 7.71 -0.40
CA MET A 286 -6.33 6.67 -0.07
C MET A 286 -5.83 5.33 -0.58
N GLU A 287 -6.20 4.27 0.12
CA GLU A 287 -5.95 2.92 -0.36
C GLU A 287 -6.76 2.61 -1.61
N VAL A 288 -6.22 1.75 -2.48
CA VAL A 288 -6.98 1.23 -3.62
C VAL A 288 -8.06 0.28 -3.09
N PRO A 289 -9.35 0.60 -3.29
CA PRO A 289 -10.44 -0.16 -2.67
C PRO A 289 -10.47 -1.64 -3.06
N ASP A 290 -9.94 -1.98 -4.24
CA ASP A 290 -10.03 -3.31 -4.84
C ASP A 290 -8.75 -4.14 -4.68
N GLU A 291 -7.77 -3.67 -3.91
CA GLU A 291 -6.52 -4.41 -3.74
C GLU A 291 -6.69 -5.56 -2.73
N ILE A 292 -6.80 -6.78 -3.27
CA ILE A 292 -7.01 -7.99 -2.48
C ILE A 292 -5.82 -8.29 -1.56
N SER A 293 -4.60 -7.99 -2.01
CA SER A 293 -3.37 -8.22 -1.23
C SER A 293 -3.36 -7.40 0.06
N SER A 294 -3.68 -6.10 -0.03
CA SER A 294 -3.80 -5.21 1.13
C SER A 294 -4.88 -5.70 2.10
N LYS A 295 -6.08 -6.02 1.59
CA LYS A 295 -7.18 -6.56 2.40
C LYS A 295 -6.78 -7.86 3.12
N CYS A 296 -6.05 -8.73 2.45
CA CYS A 296 -5.57 -9.98 3.01
C CYS A 296 -4.58 -9.73 4.16
N THR A 297 -3.64 -8.83 3.97
CA THR A 297 -2.63 -8.47 4.97
C THR A 297 -3.27 -7.81 6.20
N LYS A 298 -4.22 -6.89 5.99
CA LYS A 298 -4.99 -6.28 7.09
C LYS A 298 -5.82 -7.29 7.87
N LEU A 299 -6.46 -8.21 7.16
CA LEU A 299 -7.25 -9.27 7.77
C LEU A 299 -6.40 -10.17 8.65
N ASN A 300 -5.18 -10.51 8.21
CA ASN A 300 -4.21 -11.24 9.04
C ASN A 300 -3.81 -10.45 10.30
N GLY A 301 -3.44 -9.18 10.13
CA GLY A 301 -3.07 -8.32 11.25
C GLY A 301 -4.21 -8.14 12.26
N TYR A 302 -5.45 -8.03 11.78
CA TYR A 302 -6.63 -7.99 12.64
C TYR A 302 -6.80 -9.29 13.44
N LEU A 303 -6.75 -10.43 12.77
CA LEU A 303 -6.94 -11.75 13.41
C LEU A 303 -5.87 -12.03 14.45
N GLU A 304 -4.63 -11.66 14.17
CA GLU A 304 -3.53 -11.84 15.11
C GLU A 304 -3.76 -11.08 16.41
N ARG A 305 -4.23 -9.84 16.32
CA ARG A 305 -4.37 -8.95 17.49
C ARG A 305 -5.70 -9.11 18.21
N HIS A 306 -6.77 -9.39 17.49
CA HIS A 306 -8.14 -9.31 18.03
C HIS A 306 -8.86 -10.65 18.10
N CYS A 307 -8.38 -11.72 17.42
CA CYS A 307 -9.05 -13.00 17.47
C CYS A 307 -8.63 -13.82 18.69
N VAL A 308 -9.53 -13.89 19.67
CA VAL A 308 -9.32 -14.68 20.88
C VAL A 308 -9.56 -16.15 20.59
N LEU A 309 -8.53 -16.97 20.73
CA LEU A 309 -8.53 -18.42 20.53
C LEU A 309 -8.58 -19.22 21.85
N SER A 310 -8.68 -18.54 23.00
CA SER A 310 -8.78 -19.19 24.30
C SER A 310 -9.99 -20.11 24.36
N GLY A 311 -9.83 -21.25 25.04
CA GLY A 311 -10.87 -22.27 25.20
C GLY A 311 -11.02 -23.25 24.01
N LYS A 312 -10.30 -23.04 22.90
CA LYS A 312 -10.29 -23.97 21.77
C LYS A 312 -9.21 -25.06 21.96
N LYS A 313 -9.63 -26.32 22.09
CA LYS A 313 -8.75 -27.43 22.50
C LYS A 313 -7.87 -27.98 21.38
N ASN A 314 -8.32 -27.91 20.12
CA ASN A 314 -7.60 -28.50 18.99
C ASN A 314 -7.37 -27.51 17.85
N ALA A 315 -6.50 -27.86 16.91
CA ALA A 315 -6.12 -27.04 15.77
C ALA A 315 -7.29 -26.78 14.81
N PHE A 316 -8.19 -27.75 14.63
CA PHE A 316 -9.36 -27.62 13.73
C PHE A 316 -10.36 -26.58 14.25
N ASP A 317 -10.64 -26.60 15.56
CA ASP A 317 -11.53 -25.61 16.18
C ASP A 317 -10.94 -24.21 16.14
N ARG A 318 -9.61 -24.09 16.30
CA ARG A 318 -8.88 -22.81 16.17
C ARG A 318 -8.96 -22.30 14.74
N ALA A 319 -8.69 -23.14 13.75
CA ALA A 319 -8.79 -22.78 12.34
C ALA A 319 -10.23 -22.42 11.93
N ALA A 320 -11.24 -23.16 12.40
CA ALA A 320 -12.64 -22.83 12.17
C ALA A 320 -13.04 -21.47 12.73
N LYS A 321 -12.58 -21.16 13.96
CA LYS A 321 -12.80 -19.85 14.59
C LYS A 321 -12.12 -18.72 13.82
N LEU A 322 -10.87 -18.90 13.39
CA LEU A 322 -10.15 -17.93 12.57
C LEU A 322 -10.85 -17.66 11.25
N ARG A 323 -11.30 -18.70 10.53
CA ARG A 323 -12.03 -18.55 9.26
C ARG A 323 -13.37 -17.83 9.45
N SER A 324 -14.13 -18.17 10.49
CA SER A 324 -15.38 -17.50 10.80
C SER A 324 -15.16 -16.01 11.08
N GLU A 325 -14.16 -15.68 11.89
CA GLU A 325 -13.82 -14.29 12.20
C GLU A 325 -13.29 -13.56 10.97
N ALA A 326 -12.43 -14.22 10.15
CA ALA A 326 -11.95 -13.68 8.89
C ALA A 326 -13.09 -13.32 7.94
N THR A 327 -14.08 -14.21 7.79
CA THR A 327 -15.25 -13.97 6.93
C THR A 327 -16.06 -12.79 7.43
N ARG A 328 -16.26 -12.69 8.74
CA ARG A 328 -16.97 -11.57 9.36
C ARG A 328 -16.26 -10.24 9.11
N GLN A 329 -14.96 -10.17 9.37
CA GLN A 329 -14.16 -8.97 9.18
C GLN A 329 -14.03 -8.57 7.72
N ARG A 330 -13.83 -9.54 6.83
CA ARG A 330 -13.82 -9.30 5.39
C ARG A 330 -15.10 -8.60 4.94
N SER A 331 -16.26 -9.11 5.37
CA SER A 331 -17.56 -8.51 5.01
C SER A 331 -17.70 -7.06 5.52
N LEU A 332 -17.12 -6.74 6.67
CA LEU A 332 -17.06 -5.37 7.18
C LEU A 332 -16.14 -4.50 6.30
N MET A 333 -14.92 -4.96 5.99
CA MET A 333 -13.97 -4.25 5.14
C MET A 333 -14.52 -3.98 3.72
N GLU A 334 -15.27 -4.91 3.14
CA GLU A 334 -15.90 -4.72 1.82
C GLU A 334 -17.00 -3.66 1.83
N ARG A 335 -17.71 -3.53 2.95
CA ARG A 335 -18.73 -2.47 3.13
C ARG A 335 -18.07 -1.11 3.36
N GLN A 336 -16.94 -1.07 4.04
CA GLN A 336 -16.25 0.16 4.44
C GLN A 336 -15.69 0.96 3.27
N GLY A 337 -15.30 0.33 2.16
CA GLY A 337 -14.86 1.01 0.94
C GLY A 337 -15.89 1.99 0.36
N LYS A 338 -17.15 1.91 0.83
CA LYS A 338 -18.26 2.80 0.47
C LYS A 338 -18.68 3.74 1.61
N MET A 339 -18.03 3.63 2.76
CA MET A 339 -18.39 4.40 3.95
C MET A 339 -17.43 5.56 4.18
N GLN A 340 -17.94 6.64 4.76
CA GLN A 340 -17.08 7.74 5.19
C GLN A 340 -16.21 7.29 6.37
N LEU A 341 -15.01 7.85 6.49
CA LEU A 341 -14.09 7.55 7.61
C LEU A 341 -14.74 7.67 8.98
N SER A 342 -15.65 8.66 9.14
CA SER A 342 -16.43 8.87 10.36
C SER A 342 -17.29 7.69 10.77
N SER A 343 -17.75 6.89 9.83
CA SER A 343 -18.66 5.77 10.03
C SER A 343 -17.94 4.45 10.33
N LEU A 344 -16.60 4.42 10.24
CA LEU A 344 -15.81 3.24 10.55
C LEU A 344 -15.82 2.96 12.06
N ASP A 345 -15.67 1.69 12.43
CA ASP A 345 -15.41 1.33 13.84
C ASP A 345 -14.02 1.83 14.28
N PRO A 346 -13.76 1.95 15.59
CA PRO A 346 -12.53 2.53 16.11
C PRO A 346 -11.25 1.83 15.64
N VAL A 347 -11.25 0.49 15.53
CA VAL A 347 -10.09 -0.28 15.08
C VAL A 347 -9.74 0.06 13.63
N MET A 348 -10.76 0.14 12.78
CA MET A 348 -10.56 0.45 11.37
C MET A 348 -10.21 1.93 11.14
N LYS A 349 -10.73 2.85 11.96
CA LYS A 349 -10.29 4.26 11.92
C LYS A 349 -8.81 4.37 12.23
N LEU A 350 -8.37 3.69 13.28
CA LEU A 350 -6.98 3.67 13.69
C LEU A 350 -6.10 3.05 12.58
N ASP A 351 -6.52 1.93 11.99
CA ASP A 351 -5.79 1.30 10.89
C ASP A 351 -5.63 2.23 9.68
N VAL A 352 -6.72 2.85 9.23
CA VAL A 352 -6.68 3.79 8.10
C VAL A 352 -5.77 4.97 8.40
N THR A 353 -5.86 5.53 9.60
CA THR A 353 -5.04 6.67 10.03
C THR A 353 -3.56 6.28 10.11
N ALA A 354 -3.25 5.17 10.75
CA ALA A 354 -1.88 4.68 10.88
C ALA A 354 -1.27 4.26 9.53
N SER A 355 -2.08 3.67 8.64
CA SER A 355 -1.63 3.32 7.28
C SER A 355 -1.30 4.58 6.46
N LEU A 356 -2.12 5.61 6.57
CA LEU A 356 -1.89 6.89 5.90
C LEU A 356 -0.64 7.59 6.46
N PHE A 357 -0.46 7.56 7.78
CA PHE A 357 0.74 8.07 8.44
C PHE A 357 2.01 7.38 7.91
N VAL A 358 2.03 6.05 7.86
CA VAL A 358 3.16 5.28 7.31
C VAL A 358 3.45 5.67 5.86
N LEU A 359 2.42 5.82 5.03
CA LEU A 359 2.58 6.22 3.63
C LEU A 359 3.21 7.62 3.51
N ILE A 360 2.73 8.59 4.28
CA ILE A 360 3.29 9.94 4.29
C ILE A 360 4.75 9.93 4.74
N LEU A 361 5.07 9.20 5.82
CA LEU A 361 6.45 9.04 6.30
C LEU A 361 7.37 8.37 5.28
N GLN A 362 6.88 7.40 4.52
CA GLN A 362 7.66 6.75 3.47
C GLN A 362 7.97 7.70 2.30
N ILE A 363 7.00 8.53 1.92
CA ILE A 363 7.21 9.56 0.90
C ILE A 363 8.15 10.64 1.43
N PHE A 364 7.95 11.13 2.64
CA PHE A 364 8.84 12.08 3.30
C PHE A 364 10.27 11.56 3.43
N GLY A 365 10.44 10.28 3.79
CA GLY A 365 11.75 9.63 3.88
C GLY A 365 12.57 9.65 2.58
N ARG A 366 11.93 9.88 1.42
CA ARG A 366 12.65 10.08 0.15
C ARG A 366 13.32 11.44 0.08
N LEU A 367 12.73 12.45 0.69
CA LEU A 367 13.29 13.79 0.77
C LEU A 367 14.40 13.85 1.84
N CYS A 368 14.38 12.97 2.83
CA CYS A 368 15.37 12.92 3.92
C CYS A 368 16.75 12.36 3.50
N ARG A 369 16.98 12.08 2.23
CA ARG A 369 18.30 11.68 1.71
C ARG A 369 19.18 12.89 1.49
N ILE A 370 19.71 13.41 2.60
CA ILE A 370 20.52 14.61 2.66
C ILE A 370 21.99 14.18 2.75
N THR A 371 22.82 14.62 1.81
CA THR A 371 24.24 14.31 1.76
C THR A 371 25.12 15.52 2.08
N ASP A 372 24.54 16.72 2.12
CA ASP A 372 25.22 17.99 2.35
C ASP A 372 24.42 18.84 3.33
N GLU A 373 25.06 19.29 4.42
CA GLU A 373 24.45 20.12 5.47
C GLU A 373 24.01 21.50 4.96
N SER A 374 24.61 22.00 3.87
CA SER A 374 24.25 23.29 3.26
C SER A 374 22.90 23.27 2.55
N LYS A 375 22.40 22.10 2.19
CA LYS A 375 21.10 21.95 1.51
C LYS A 375 19.94 22.30 2.45
N PRO A 376 18.84 22.88 1.94
CA PRO A 376 17.69 23.20 2.76
C PRO A 376 17.03 21.92 3.32
N ALA A 377 16.43 22.04 4.51
CA ALA A 377 15.62 20.96 5.08
C ALA A 377 14.38 20.69 4.23
N PRO A 378 13.93 19.43 4.13
CA PRO A 378 12.73 19.06 3.38
C PRO A 378 11.46 19.76 3.87
N ARG A 379 10.55 20.06 2.96
CA ARG A 379 9.26 20.67 3.27
C ARG A 379 8.11 19.81 2.73
N VAL A 380 7.09 19.64 3.55
CA VAL A 380 5.88 18.85 3.23
C VAL A 380 4.68 19.77 3.30
N TYR A 381 3.90 19.81 2.24
CA TYR A 381 2.72 20.64 2.10
C TYR A 381 1.46 19.80 1.96
N PHE A 382 0.45 20.08 2.77
CA PHE A 382 -0.85 19.46 2.71
C PHE A 382 -1.86 20.43 2.10
N ALA A 383 -2.34 20.12 0.89
CA ALA A 383 -3.21 21.01 0.12
C ALA A 383 -4.69 20.61 0.17
N ASP A 384 -4.99 19.30 0.25
CA ASP A 384 -6.37 18.79 0.28
C ASP A 384 -7.04 19.11 1.62
N GLY A 385 -8.18 19.79 1.59
CA GLY A 385 -9.00 20.05 2.77
C GLY A 385 -9.52 18.79 3.48
N ALA A 386 -9.39 17.62 2.86
CA ALA A 386 -9.74 16.35 3.47
C ALA A 386 -8.75 15.91 4.58
N PHE A 387 -7.57 16.51 4.67
CA PHE A 387 -6.66 16.30 5.80
C PHE A 387 -7.19 16.92 7.09
N ARG A 388 -8.00 17.95 6.99
CA ARG A 388 -8.55 18.64 8.14
C ARG A 388 -9.75 17.94 8.72
N ARG A 389 -9.85 18.03 10.03
CA ARG A 389 -11.01 17.59 10.78
C ARG A 389 -12.24 18.41 10.36
N SER A 390 -13.33 17.75 10.01
CA SER A 390 -14.63 18.40 9.95
C SER A 390 -15.11 18.62 11.38
N GLU A 391 -15.48 19.83 11.75
CA GLU A 391 -16.01 20.18 13.11
C GLU A 391 -17.15 19.29 13.58
N LYS A 392 -17.86 18.64 12.67
CA LYS A 392 -18.98 17.71 12.96
C LYS A 392 -18.55 16.27 13.24
N ASN A 393 -17.27 15.91 13.07
CA ASN A 393 -16.78 14.54 13.19
C ASN A 393 -15.76 14.38 14.31
N THR A 394 -16.24 14.39 15.54
CA THR A 394 -15.49 14.39 16.80
C THR A 394 -14.89 13.06 17.23
N ALA A 395 -14.69 12.09 16.37
CA ALA A 395 -14.00 10.86 16.74
C ALA A 395 -12.48 10.97 16.50
N GLY A 396 -11.85 11.69 17.36
CA GLY A 396 -10.55 11.44 17.98
C GLY A 396 -9.28 11.74 17.21
N TYR A 397 -9.13 11.67 15.89
CA TYR A 397 -7.83 11.77 15.24
C TYR A 397 -7.79 12.91 14.23
N ASP A 398 -7.06 13.96 14.56
CA ASP A 398 -6.62 14.97 13.61
C ASP A 398 -5.26 14.53 13.08
N LEU A 399 -5.29 13.77 11.98
CA LEU A 399 -4.08 13.21 11.37
C LEU A 399 -3.02 14.27 11.09
N LEU A 400 -3.44 15.47 10.70
CA LEU A 400 -2.49 16.54 10.35
C LEU A 400 -1.78 17.08 11.59
N ASN A 401 -2.51 17.29 12.69
CA ASN A 401 -1.90 17.72 13.95
C ASN A 401 -1.00 16.63 14.52
N GLU A 402 -1.41 15.36 14.47
CA GLU A 402 -0.54 14.24 14.89
C GLU A 402 0.73 14.11 14.05
N LEU A 403 0.67 14.41 12.75
CA LEU A 403 1.85 14.42 11.89
C LEU A 403 2.78 15.60 12.21
N ILE A 404 2.22 16.76 12.54
CA ILE A 404 2.99 17.95 12.94
C ILE A 404 3.65 17.68 14.29
N ASP A 405 2.87 17.22 15.28
CA ASP A 405 3.36 16.93 16.64
C ASP A 405 4.42 15.80 16.65
N TYR A 406 4.42 14.91 15.67
CA TYR A 406 5.43 13.84 15.56
C TYR A 406 6.81 14.36 15.14
N LEU A 407 6.87 15.47 14.41
CA LEU A 407 8.14 16.08 13.95
C LEU A 407 8.68 17.14 14.89
N ASP A 408 7.84 17.76 15.71
CA ASP A 408 8.22 18.69 16.76
C ASP A 408 8.74 17.93 17.99
#